data_cca2cbeb4960c9b5dce1b83b47a290a9
#
_entry.id   cca2cbeb4960c9b5dce1b83b47a290a9
#
_cell.length_a   1.000
_cell.length_b   1.000
_cell.length_c   1.000
_cell.angle_alpha   90.00
_cell.angle_beta   90.00
_cell.angle_gamma   90.00
#
_symmetry.space_group_name_H-M   'P 1'
#
loop_
_entity.id
_entity.type
_entity.pdbx_description
1 polymer ?
#
loop_
_entity_poly.entity_id
_entity_poly.type
_entity_poly.pdbx_seq_one_letter_code
_entity_poly.pdbx_strand_id
1 'polypeptide(L)'
;MTTTASPITLVDGKLNVPSNPIVPFIEGDGTGRDIWAASVRVFDAAVEKAYKGERKLHWHETLAGEKAFNETGEWLPEKTLEDFKKYLVGIKGPLTTPVGGGIRSLNVALRQVLDLYTCLRPVRWFDGVPSPVKRPDLTDMVIFRENTEDIYAGIEFEEGTEDNKKFKALLKENFPDRFEQIRFPETSGFGIKPTSKEGVTLVHKGNIMKFTEGAFMEWGYEVAREHFGATPLDGGPWHSFKNPNTGKDITIKDVIADAFLQQILTRPADYSVVATMNLNGDYVSDALAACVGGIGIAPGANINYDTGTAIFEATHGTAPKYADQDKVNPGSLILSGEMMFRHMGWNDAADLIIKGINGAIGNKTVTYDFERQ
;
A
#
# COMPACT_ATOMS: atom_id res chain seq x y z
N MET A 1 -32.24 -4.00 -20.22
CA MET A 1 -31.57 -2.86 -20.90
C MET A 1 -30.07 -3.06 -20.76
N THR A 2 -29.35 -3.22 -21.86
CA THR A 2 -27.90 -3.30 -21.83
C THR A 2 -27.37 -1.88 -21.53
N THR A 3 -27.12 -1.60 -20.28
CA THR A 3 -26.48 -0.34 -19.87
C THR A 3 -25.04 -0.33 -20.39
N THR A 4 -24.72 0.70 -21.15
CA THR A 4 -23.37 0.88 -21.71
C THR A 4 -22.34 1.05 -20.59
N ALA A 5 -21.18 0.41 -20.71
CA ALA A 5 -20.08 0.58 -19.77
C ALA A 5 -19.60 2.04 -19.76
N SER A 6 -19.32 2.57 -18.58
CA SER A 6 -18.97 3.98 -18.40
C SER A 6 -17.78 4.15 -17.41
N PRO A 7 -16.95 5.18 -17.59
CA PRO A 7 -15.87 5.45 -16.63
C PRO A 7 -16.43 5.91 -15.27
N ILE A 8 -15.67 5.62 -14.22
CA ILE A 8 -15.85 6.27 -12.92
C ILE A 8 -15.34 7.72 -13.07
N THR A 9 -16.01 8.68 -12.44
CA THR A 9 -15.65 10.09 -12.50
C THR A 9 -15.54 10.69 -11.09
N LEU A 10 -14.79 11.76 -10.95
CA LEU A 10 -14.72 12.54 -9.69
C LEU A 10 -15.56 13.81 -9.86
N VAL A 11 -16.53 14.01 -8.97
CA VAL A 11 -17.41 15.18 -8.96
C VAL A 11 -17.40 15.75 -7.54
N ASP A 12 -17.02 17.00 -7.39
CA ASP A 12 -16.93 17.69 -6.09
C ASP A 12 -16.17 16.88 -5.02
N GLY A 13 -15.02 16.30 -5.42
CA GLY A 13 -14.17 15.49 -4.56
C GLY A 13 -14.75 14.12 -4.17
N LYS A 14 -15.84 13.67 -4.83
CA LYS A 14 -16.45 12.36 -4.59
C LYS A 14 -16.49 11.53 -5.85
N LEU A 15 -16.23 10.23 -5.72
CA LEU A 15 -16.38 9.30 -6.82
C LEU A 15 -17.85 9.16 -7.21
N ASN A 16 -18.14 9.36 -8.49
CA ASN A 16 -19.42 9.01 -9.10
C ASN A 16 -19.24 7.69 -9.85
N VAL A 17 -19.73 6.61 -9.23
CA VAL A 17 -19.57 5.24 -9.73
C VAL A 17 -20.83 4.80 -10.46
N PRO A 18 -20.79 4.57 -11.78
CA PRO A 18 -21.94 4.09 -12.54
C PRO A 18 -22.28 2.63 -12.18
N SER A 19 -23.47 2.17 -12.57
CA SER A 19 -23.88 0.77 -12.37
C SER A 19 -23.02 -0.23 -13.17
N ASN A 20 -22.40 0.22 -14.26
CA ASN A 20 -21.52 -0.60 -15.12
C ASN A 20 -20.17 0.13 -15.33
N PRO A 21 -19.31 0.22 -14.28
CA PRO A 21 -18.04 0.89 -14.40
C PRO A 21 -17.05 0.10 -15.24
N ILE A 22 -16.22 0.82 -16.01
CA ILE A 22 -15.01 0.27 -16.62
C ILE A 22 -13.92 0.29 -15.56
N VAL A 23 -13.35 -0.88 -15.26
CA VAL A 23 -12.30 -1.05 -14.25
C VAL A 23 -11.03 -1.58 -14.93
N PRO A 24 -9.98 -0.78 -15.07
CA PRO A 24 -8.70 -1.26 -15.58
C PRO A 24 -8.10 -2.28 -14.63
N PHE A 25 -7.49 -3.31 -15.21
CA PHE A 25 -6.72 -4.27 -14.45
C PHE A 25 -5.40 -4.61 -15.14
N ILE A 26 -4.39 -4.90 -14.34
CA ILE A 26 -3.14 -5.52 -14.77
C ILE A 26 -3.10 -6.91 -14.17
N GLU A 27 -3.02 -7.92 -15.02
CA GLU A 27 -2.97 -9.32 -14.58
C GLU A 27 -1.79 -9.59 -13.66
N GLY A 28 -0.62 -9.01 -14.01
CA GLY A 28 0.62 -9.16 -13.27
C GLY A 28 1.51 -10.27 -13.82
N ASP A 29 2.72 -10.35 -13.25
CA ASP A 29 3.75 -11.30 -13.64
C ASP A 29 3.78 -12.51 -12.70
N GLY A 30 4.45 -13.59 -13.14
CA GLY A 30 4.60 -14.78 -12.34
C GLY A 30 3.26 -15.36 -11.91
N THR A 31 3.02 -15.42 -10.59
CA THR A 31 1.75 -15.90 -10.01
C THR A 31 0.57 -14.95 -10.21
N GLY A 32 0.80 -13.77 -10.81
CA GLY A 32 -0.25 -12.80 -11.10
C GLY A 32 -1.41 -13.38 -11.88
N ARG A 33 -1.12 -14.20 -12.88
CA ARG A 33 -2.13 -14.89 -13.69
C ARG A 33 -3.01 -15.82 -12.87
N ASP A 34 -2.41 -16.65 -12.02
CA ASP A 34 -3.13 -17.61 -11.17
C ASP A 34 -4.08 -16.88 -10.20
N ILE A 35 -3.55 -15.88 -9.49
CA ILE A 35 -4.35 -15.13 -8.51
C ILE A 35 -5.41 -14.23 -9.16
N TRP A 36 -5.15 -13.68 -10.35
CA TRP A 36 -6.14 -12.91 -11.10
C TRP A 36 -7.30 -13.80 -11.56
N ALA A 37 -6.99 -14.96 -12.18
CA ALA A 37 -8.01 -15.90 -12.65
C ALA A 37 -8.94 -16.38 -11.52
N ALA A 38 -8.41 -16.56 -10.30
CA ALA A 38 -9.23 -16.87 -9.12
C ALA A 38 -10.04 -15.67 -8.65
N SER A 39 -9.40 -14.49 -8.56
CA SER A 39 -9.98 -13.28 -7.97
C SER A 39 -11.13 -12.71 -8.80
N VAL A 40 -10.99 -12.62 -10.10
CA VAL A 40 -12.04 -12.08 -10.99
C VAL A 40 -13.35 -12.86 -10.86
N ARG A 41 -13.29 -14.17 -10.69
CA ARG A 41 -14.48 -15.02 -10.45
C ARG A 41 -15.15 -14.67 -9.13
N VAL A 42 -14.39 -14.38 -8.09
CA VAL A 42 -14.93 -13.96 -6.78
C VAL A 42 -15.59 -12.59 -6.90
N PHE A 43 -14.97 -11.66 -7.60
CA PHE A 43 -15.49 -10.30 -7.79
C PHE A 43 -16.82 -10.31 -8.53
N ASP A 44 -16.86 -10.98 -9.68
CA ASP A 44 -18.07 -11.06 -10.50
C ASP A 44 -19.20 -11.78 -9.76
N ALA A 45 -18.91 -12.87 -9.05
CA ALA A 45 -19.90 -13.59 -8.26
C ALA A 45 -20.45 -12.77 -7.08
N ALA A 46 -19.58 -11.98 -6.42
CA ALA A 46 -20.00 -11.10 -5.33
C ALA A 46 -20.93 -9.99 -5.83
N VAL A 47 -20.58 -9.34 -6.96
CA VAL A 47 -21.39 -8.29 -7.57
C VAL A 47 -22.74 -8.85 -8.06
N GLU A 48 -22.74 -9.97 -8.76
CA GLU A 48 -23.98 -10.61 -9.24
C GLU A 48 -24.91 -10.98 -8.07
N LYS A 49 -24.35 -11.57 -7.01
CA LYS A 49 -25.11 -11.95 -5.83
C LYS A 49 -25.65 -10.77 -5.03
N ALA A 50 -24.87 -9.69 -4.91
CA ALA A 50 -25.26 -8.49 -4.18
C ALA A 50 -26.36 -7.71 -4.91
N TYR A 51 -26.20 -7.54 -6.22
CA TYR A 51 -27.00 -6.59 -7.00
C TYR A 51 -27.92 -7.24 -8.06
N LYS A 52 -27.91 -8.56 -8.20
CA LYS A 52 -28.85 -9.34 -9.03
C LYS A 52 -28.93 -8.84 -10.48
N GLY A 53 -27.80 -8.48 -11.07
CA GLY A 53 -27.69 -7.96 -12.42
C GLY A 53 -27.93 -6.45 -12.58
N GLU A 54 -28.28 -5.71 -11.51
CA GLU A 54 -28.42 -4.25 -11.55
C GLU A 54 -27.06 -3.54 -11.70
N ARG A 55 -25.98 -4.19 -11.31
CA ARG A 55 -24.60 -3.72 -11.43
C ARG A 55 -23.71 -4.78 -12.05
N LYS A 56 -22.73 -4.34 -12.86
CA LYS A 56 -21.79 -5.24 -13.51
C LYS A 56 -20.45 -4.53 -13.73
N LEU A 57 -19.34 -5.22 -13.43
CA LEU A 57 -18.01 -4.72 -13.76
C LEU A 57 -17.69 -4.98 -15.24
N HIS A 58 -17.05 -4.00 -15.87
CA HIS A 58 -16.46 -4.15 -17.19
C HIS A 58 -14.94 -4.08 -17.05
N TRP A 59 -14.32 -5.24 -16.97
CA TRP A 59 -12.89 -5.37 -16.85
C TRP A 59 -12.19 -4.92 -18.14
N HIS A 60 -11.23 -3.99 -17.99
CA HIS A 60 -10.43 -3.45 -19.09
C HIS A 60 -8.97 -3.81 -18.83
N GLU A 61 -8.44 -4.78 -19.58
CA GLU A 61 -7.03 -5.13 -19.44
C GLU A 61 -6.14 -3.99 -19.91
N THR A 62 -5.17 -3.62 -19.07
CA THR A 62 -4.08 -2.72 -19.43
C THR A 62 -2.75 -3.36 -19.04
N LEU A 63 -1.68 -3.06 -19.77
CA LEU A 63 -0.45 -3.85 -19.74
C LEU A 63 0.63 -3.22 -18.88
N ALA A 64 1.28 -4.03 -18.06
CA ALA A 64 2.54 -3.69 -17.39
C ALA A 64 3.34 -4.98 -17.12
N GLY A 65 4.65 -4.85 -16.88
CA GLY A 65 5.53 -5.97 -16.56
C GLY A 65 5.96 -6.77 -17.76
N GLU A 66 6.21 -8.05 -17.57
CA GLU A 66 6.72 -8.97 -18.60
C GLU A 66 5.78 -9.09 -19.80
N LYS A 67 4.47 -9.16 -19.55
CA LYS A 67 3.46 -9.23 -20.62
C LYS A 67 3.52 -7.98 -21.51
N ALA A 68 3.59 -6.80 -20.91
CA ALA A 68 3.72 -5.54 -21.65
C ALA A 68 5.00 -5.53 -22.50
N PHE A 69 6.12 -5.89 -21.91
CA PHE A 69 7.40 -5.92 -22.60
C PHE A 69 7.40 -6.89 -23.79
N ASN A 70 6.82 -8.07 -23.61
CA ASN A 70 6.74 -9.07 -24.69
C ASN A 70 5.83 -8.62 -25.84
N GLU A 71 4.78 -7.87 -25.57
CA GLU A 71 3.81 -7.42 -26.58
C GLU A 71 4.17 -6.08 -27.24
N THR A 72 4.79 -5.16 -26.49
CA THR A 72 5.00 -3.77 -26.93
C THR A 72 6.45 -3.33 -26.94
N GLY A 73 7.35 -4.05 -26.27
CA GLY A 73 8.74 -3.64 -26.03
C GLY A 73 8.93 -2.67 -24.86
N GLU A 74 7.84 -2.31 -24.16
CA GLU A 74 7.87 -1.40 -23.03
C GLU A 74 7.39 -2.10 -21.75
N TRP A 75 8.08 -1.91 -20.63
CA TRP A 75 7.70 -2.48 -19.33
C TRP A 75 6.47 -1.81 -18.72
N LEU A 76 6.27 -0.53 -19.00
CA LEU A 76 5.14 0.26 -18.56
C LEU A 76 4.72 1.22 -19.69
N PRO A 77 3.83 0.79 -20.58
CA PRO A 77 3.33 1.63 -21.67
C PRO A 77 2.60 2.88 -21.15
N GLU A 78 2.75 4.00 -21.84
CA GLU A 78 2.05 5.25 -21.51
C GLU A 78 0.52 5.05 -21.50
N LYS A 79 0.00 4.23 -22.40
CA LYS A 79 -1.41 3.85 -22.46
C LYS A 79 -1.95 3.33 -21.12
N THR A 80 -1.15 2.60 -20.37
CA THR A 80 -1.52 2.09 -19.04
C THR A 80 -1.74 3.22 -18.05
N LEU A 81 -0.88 4.23 -18.08
CA LEU A 81 -1.01 5.42 -17.23
C LEU A 81 -2.25 6.25 -17.62
N GLU A 82 -2.51 6.38 -18.93
CA GLU A 82 -3.72 7.03 -19.45
C GLU A 82 -5.00 6.31 -19.02
N ASP A 83 -5.00 4.99 -19.04
CA ASP A 83 -6.14 4.19 -18.64
C ASP A 83 -6.48 4.37 -17.16
N PHE A 84 -5.49 4.35 -16.27
CA PHE A 84 -5.72 4.64 -14.84
C PHE A 84 -6.17 6.09 -14.60
N LYS A 85 -5.61 7.08 -15.30
CA LYS A 85 -6.09 8.47 -15.22
C LYS A 85 -7.53 8.62 -15.73
N LYS A 86 -7.91 7.87 -16.75
CA LYS A 86 -9.23 7.96 -17.39
C LYS A 86 -10.33 7.25 -16.60
N TYR A 87 -10.02 6.08 -16.05
CA TYR A 87 -11.02 5.22 -15.38
C TYR A 87 -10.98 5.32 -13.86
N LEU A 88 -9.97 5.98 -13.31
CA LEU A 88 -9.70 6.31 -11.91
C LEU A 88 -9.45 5.12 -11.00
N VAL A 89 -10.32 4.14 -10.96
CA VAL A 89 -10.26 3.01 -10.02
C VAL A 89 -9.92 1.73 -10.75
N GLY A 90 -8.83 1.08 -10.36
CA GLY A 90 -8.43 -0.20 -10.95
C GLY A 90 -7.68 -1.10 -9.98
N ILE A 91 -7.30 -2.28 -10.47
CA ILE A 91 -6.66 -3.33 -9.67
C ILE A 91 -5.49 -3.96 -10.43
N LYS A 92 -4.46 -4.42 -9.72
CA LYS A 92 -3.31 -5.07 -10.35
C LYS A 92 -2.76 -6.23 -9.55
N GLY A 93 -2.25 -7.22 -10.25
CA GLY A 93 -1.38 -8.26 -9.71
C GLY A 93 0.04 -7.77 -9.44
N PRO A 94 0.93 -8.64 -8.95
CA PRO A 94 2.33 -8.34 -8.70
C PRO A 94 3.08 -8.10 -10.03
N LEU A 95 4.09 -7.21 -9.99
CA LEU A 95 4.92 -6.89 -11.16
C LEU A 95 6.38 -7.20 -10.88
N THR A 96 7.05 -7.79 -11.87
CA THR A 96 8.49 -8.00 -11.87
C THR A 96 9.21 -6.68 -12.15
N THR A 97 10.20 -6.36 -11.34
CA THR A 97 11.17 -5.32 -11.68
C THR A 97 12.39 -5.98 -12.28
N PRO A 98 12.79 -5.65 -13.52
CA PRO A 98 13.99 -6.22 -14.11
C PRO A 98 15.23 -5.94 -13.27
N VAL A 99 16.03 -6.97 -13.01
CA VAL A 99 17.29 -6.83 -12.29
C VAL A 99 18.38 -6.41 -13.27
N GLY A 100 18.96 -5.24 -13.07
CA GLY A 100 19.99 -4.66 -13.94
C GLY A 100 19.47 -3.60 -14.90
N GLY A 101 20.37 -2.76 -15.42
CA GLY A 101 20.03 -1.74 -16.43
C GLY A 101 19.38 -0.45 -15.90
N GLY A 102 19.35 -0.20 -14.59
CA GLY A 102 18.86 1.07 -14.02
C GLY A 102 17.34 1.28 -14.13
N ILE A 103 16.56 0.22 -14.40
CA ILE A 103 15.11 0.31 -14.46
C ILE A 103 14.55 0.40 -13.05
N ARG A 104 13.81 1.47 -12.75
CA ARG A 104 13.08 1.61 -11.48
C ARG A 104 12.00 0.56 -11.34
N SER A 105 11.67 0.22 -10.09
CA SER A 105 10.50 -0.61 -9.79
C SER A 105 9.25 -0.07 -10.50
N LEU A 106 8.56 -0.92 -11.27
CA LEU A 106 7.35 -0.55 -11.97
C LEU A 106 6.24 -0.11 -11.01
N ASN A 107 6.19 -0.71 -9.81
CA ASN A 107 5.27 -0.29 -8.75
C ASN A 107 5.57 1.14 -8.28
N VAL A 108 6.85 1.48 -8.09
CA VAL A 108 7.27 2.83 -7.71
C VAL A 108 6.96 3.81 -8.84
N ALA A 109 7.21 3.44 -10.10
CA ALA A 109 6.89 4.28 -11.24
C ALA A 109 5.39 4.61 -11.32
N LEU A 110 4.50 3.61 -11.17
CA LEU A 110 3.05 3.82 -11.13
C LEU A 110 2.65 4.79 -10.01
N ARG A 111 3.20 4.61 -8.80
CA ARG A 111 2.90 5.45 -7.62
C ARG A 111 3.33 6.89 -7.85
N GLN A 112 4.53 7.11 -8.40
CA GLN A 112 5.07 8.44 -8.64
C GLN A 112 4.41 9.16 -9.82
N VAL A 113 4.24 8.50 -10.97
CA VAL A 113 3.67 9.14 -12.18
C VAL A 113 2.17 9.47 -12.00
N LEU A 114 1.45 8.68 -11.23
CA LEU A 114 0.04 8.91 -10.92
C LEU A 114 -0.15 9.65 -9.59
N ASP A 115 0.96 10.03 -8.94
CA ASP A 115 0.98 10.72 -7.64
C ASP A 115 0.09 10.04 -6.60
N LEU A 116 0.21 8.71 -6.46
CA LEU A 116 -0.57 7.93 -5.52
C LEU A 116 0.07 8.03 -4.12
N TYR A 117 -0.04 9.18 -3.50
CA TYR A 117 0.71 9.55 -2.29
C TYR A 117 0.31 8.76 -1.03
N THR A 118 -0.84 8.11 -1.01
CA THR A 118 -1.27 7.28 0.12
C THR A 118 -1.26 5.81 -0.24
N CYS A 119 -0.43 5.02 0.43
CA CYS A 119 -0.54 3.55 0.41
C CYS A 119 -1.32 3.09 1.65
N LEU A 120 -2.45 2.45 1.43
CA LEU A 120 -3.37 1.97 2.46
C LEU A 120 -3.27 0.45 2.58
N ARG A 121 -2.88 -0.05 3.75
CA ARG A 121 -2.69 -1.47 4.04
C ARG A 121 -3.40 -1.86 5.34
N PRO A 122 -4.65 -2.31 5.30
CA PRO A 122 -5.32 -2.88 6.48
C PRO A 122 -4.75 -4.27 6.77
N VAL A 123 -4.54 -4.54 8.05
CA VAL A 123 -4.04 -5.83 8.56
C VAL A 123 -4.97 -6.31 9.64
N ARG A 124 -5.61 -7.46 9.41
CA ARG A 124 -6.46 -8.13 10.40
C ARG A 124 -6.33 -9.64 10.28
N TRP A 125 -6.54 -10.31 11.38
CA TRP A 125 -6.58 -11.76 11.40
C TRP A 125 -7.97 -12.30 11.02
N PHE A 126 -8.00 -13.42 10.33
CA PHE A 126 -9.22 -14.20 10.05
C PHE A 126 -9.23 -15.46 10.88
N ASP A 127 -10.35 -15.74 11.54
CA ASP A 127 -10.48 -16.90 12.42
C ASP A 127 -10.17 -18.21 11.68
N GLY A 128 -9.27 -19.00 12.26
CA GLY A 128 -8.77 -20.26 11.67
C GLY A 128 -7.52 -20.11 10.80
N VAL A 129 -7.03 -18.90 10.54
CA VAL A 129 -5.74 -18.69 9.86
C VAL A 129 -4.60 -18.95 10.83
N PRO A 130 -3.61 -19.79 10.48
CA PRO A 130 -2.42 -19.99 11.28
C PRO A 130 -1.62 -18.72 11.50
N SER A 131 -1.05 -18.57 12.69
CA SER A 131 -0.27 -17.39 13.07
C SER A 131 0.91 -17.75 13.97
N PRO A 132 2.05 -17.06 13.82
CA PRO A 132 3.21 -17.25 14.71
C PRO A 132 3.03 -16.57 16.07
N VAL A 133 2.02 -15.71 16.24
CA VAL A 133 1.76 -15.01 17.50
C VAL A 133 0.63 -15.68 18.28
N LYS A 134 0.62 -15.51 19.61
CA LYS A 134 -0.35 -16.17 20.49
C LYS A 134 -1.78 -15.63 20.39
N ARG A 135 -1.92 -14.36 20.07
CA ARG A 135 -3.21 -13.65 20.04
C ARG A 135 -3.31 -12.79 18.77
N PRO A 136 -3.37 -13.43 17.58
CA PRO A 136 -3.50 -12.71 16.32
C PRO A 136 -4.85 -11.95 16.23
N ASP A 137 -5.85 -12.40 16.95
CA ASP A 137 -7.17 -11.77 17.08
C ASP A 137 -7.13 -10.34 17.63
N LEU A 138 -6.05 -9.95 18.30
CA LEU A 138 -5.83 -8.58 18.77
C LEU A 138 -5.17 -7.68 17.72
N THR A 139 -4.79 -8.21 16.57
CA THR A 139 -4.21 -7.43 15.47
C THR A 139 -5.30 -7.02 14.50
N ASP A 140 -5.71 -5.76 14.60
CA ASP A 140 -6.66 -5.11 13.70
C ASP A 140 -6.20 -3.66 13.50
N MET A 141 -5.38 -3.45 12.48
CA MET A 141 -4.72 -2.17 12.24
C MET A 141 -4.86 -1.75 10.79
N VAL A 142 -4.86 -0.43 10.57
CA VAL A 142 -4.81 0.17 9.24
C VAL A 142 -3.55 1.01 9.13
N ILE A 143 -2.69 0.65 8.20
CA ILE A 143 -1.44 1.36 7.93
C ILE A 143 -1.65 2.32 6.77
N PHE A 144 -1.42 3.60 7.04
CA PHE A 144 -1.24 4.65 6.04
C PHE A 144 0.25 4.87 5.86
N ARG A 145 0.78 4.47 4.72
CA ARG A 145 2.18 4.61 4.33
C ARG A 145 2.30 5.77 3.34
N GLU A 146 3.19 6.71 3.59
CA GLU A 146 3.64 7.65 2.57
C GLU A 146 4.20 6.86 1.39
N ASN A 147 4.01 7.30 0.15
CA ASN A 147 4.18 6.41 -0.99
C ASN A 147 4.98 6.99 -2.17
N THR A 148 5.40 8.24 -2.11
CA THR A 148 6.02 8.96 -3.25
C THR A 148 7.42 9.48 -2.96
N GLU A 149 7.78 9.64 -1.71
CA GLU A 149 9.04 10.20 -1.26
C GLU A 149 9.90 9.19 -0.49
N ASP A 150 10.64 9.67 0.52
CA ASP A 150 11.57 8.90 1.33
C ASP A 150 12.74 8.38 0.47
N ILE A 151 13.37 7.29 0.85
CA ILE A 151 14.42 6.66 0.04
C ILE A 151 13.91 6.11 -1.29
N TYR A 152 12.61 5.86 -1.40
CA TYR A 152 11.95 5.45 -2.65
C TYR A 152 11.92 6.54 -3.73
N ALA A 153 12.26 7.79 -3.39
CA ALA A 153 12.51 8.83 -4.39
C ALA A 153 13.67 8.46 -5.35
N GLY A 154 14.55 7.54 -4.93
CA GLY A 154 15.62 6.99 -5.75
C GLY A 154 16.69 8.04 -6.11
N ILE A 155 16.96 8.96 -5.20
CA ILE A 155 18.07 9.92 -5.35
C ILE A 155 19.32 9.25 -4.78
N GLU A 156 20.04 8.54 -5.65
CA GLU A 156 21.20 7.72 -5.26
C GLU A 156 22.41 8.04 -6.14
N PHE A 157 23.59 7.91 -5.54
CA PHE A 157 24.88 8.09 -6.20
C PHE A 157 25.72 6.84 -5.96
N GLU A 158 25.83 5.99 -6.98
CA GLU A 158 26.57 4.73 -6.93
C GLU A 158 28.06 5.00 -6.76
N GLU A 159 28.71 4.22 -5.90
CA GLU A 159 30.14 4.27 -5.66
C GLU A 159 30.93 4.13 -6.97
N GLY A 160 32.01 4.92 -7.12
CA GLY A 160 32.89 4.92 -8.29
C GLY A 160 32.39 5.73 -9.49
N THR A 161 31.13 6.13 -9.56
CA THR A 161 30.58 6.91 -10.68
C THR A 161 31.03 8.38 -10.64
N GLU A 162 30.98 9.06 -11.78
CA GLU A 162 31.31 10.49 -11.89
C GLU A 162 30.36 11.36 -11.08
N ASP A 163 29.08 11.01 -11.01
CA ASP A 163 28.10 11.74 -10.22
C ASP A 163 28.33 11.55 -8.70
N ASN A 164 28.75 10.38 -8.28
CA ASN A 164 29.16 10.16 -6.90
C ASN A 164 30.40 11.00 -6.53
N LYS A 165 31.39 11.09 -7.44
CA LYS A 165 32.58 11.95 -7.23
C LYS A 165 32.21 13.41 -7.12
N LYS A 166 31.32 13.91 -8.02
CA LYS A 166 30.80 15.28 -7.98
C LYS A 166 30.05 15.56 -6.68
N PHE A 167 29.17 14.65 -6.25
CA PHE A 167 28.42 14.78 -5.01
C PHE A 167 29.36 14.83 -3.79
N LYS A 168 30.35 13.94 -3.74
CA LYS A 168 31.40 13.95 -2.67
C LYS A 168 32.16 15.27 -2.63
N ALA A 169 32.57 15.78 -3.78
CA ALA A 169 33.29 17.06 -3.87
C ALA A 169 32.42 18.22 -3.36
N LEU A 170 31.17 18.28 -3.79
CA LEU A 170 30.19 19.30 -3.37
C LEU A 170 29.93 19.21 -1.85
N LEU A 171 29.76 18.01 -1.31
CA LEU A 171 29.56 17.81 0.13
C LEU A 171 30.79 18.22 0.93
N LYS A 172 31.99 17.84 0.48
CA LYS A 172 33.26 18.21 1.12
C LYS A 172 33.52 19.71 1.12
N GLU A 173 33.22 20.38 0.00
CA GLU A 173 33.42 21.81 -0.16
C GLU A 173 32.45 22.64 0.70
N ASN A 174 31.15 22.27 0.67
CA ASN A 174 30.11 23.09 1.27
C ASN A 174 29.73 22.65 2.70
N PHE A 175 30.00 21.39 3.08
CA PHE A 175 29.63 20.81 4.37
C PHE A 175 30.77 19.94 4.93
N PRO A 176 32.00 20.49 5.14
CA PRO A 176 33.19 19.72 5.52
C PRO A 176 32.97 18.89 6.79
N ASP A 177 32.37 19.49 7.83
CA ASP A 177 32.10 18.80 9.11
C ASP A 177 31.15 17.58 8.93
N ARG A 178 30.28 17.62 7.92
CA ARG A 178 29.39 16.50 7.60
C ARG A 178 30.12 15.43 6.81
N PHE A 179 30.99 15.86 5.90
CA PHE A 179 31.80 14.95 5.09
C PHE A 179 32.77 14.13 5.97
N GLU A 180 33.38 14.75 6.99
CA GLU A 180 34.29 14.08 7.93
C GLU A 180 33.61 13.00 8.80
N GLN A 181 32.27 13.00 8.89
CA GLN A 181 31.53 11.95 9.58
C GLN A 181 31.47 10.64 8.77
N ILE A 182 31.84 10.66 7.50
CA ILE A 182 31.85 9.47 6.64
C ILE A 182 33.14 8.68 6.90
N ARG A 183 32.99 7.49 7.44
CA ARG A 183 34.15 6.67 7.87
C ARG A 183 35.08 6.28 6.72
N PHE A 184 34.51 5.97 5.54
CA PHE A 184 35.24 5.53 4.34
C PHE A 184 34.72 6.29 3.11
N PRO A 185 35.04 7.60 2.96
CA PRO A 185 34.45 8.40 1.91
C PRO A 185 34.84 7.96 0.50
N GLU A 186 36.02 7.35 0.32
CA GLU A 186 36.50 6.89 -1.00
C GLU A 186 35.61 5.79 -1.61
N THR A 187 35.08 4.90 -0.75
CA THR A 187 34.29 3.74 -1.15
C THR A 187 32.80 3.86 -0.77
N SER A 188 32.33 5.08 -0.48
CA SER A 188 30.93 5.31 -0.11
C SER A 188 30.05 5.62 -1.32
N GLY A 189 28.91 4.94 -1.45
CA GLY A 189 27.75 5.42 -2.15
C GLY A 189 26.89 6.32 -1.26
N PHE A 190 25.94 7.04 -1.83
CA PHE A 190 25.05 7.94 -1.10
C PHE A 190 23.61 7.77 -1.56
N GLY A 191 22.66 7.88 -0.62
CA GLY A 191 21.26 8.02 -0.86
C GLY A 191 20.70 9.22 -0.12
N ILE A 192 19.74 9.92 -0.72
CA ILE A 192 19.05 11.07 -0.14
C ILE A 192 17.63 10.67 0.19
N LYS A 193 17.19 11.02 1.40
CA LYS A 193 15.83 10.80 1.91
C LYS A 193 15.07 12.13 1.94
N PRO A 194 14.41 12.54 0.85
CA PRO A 194 13.55 13.72 0.88
C PRO A 194 12.27 13.44 1.67
N THR A 195 11.73 14.48 2.30
CA THR A 195 10.48 14.41 3.07
C THR A 195 9.81 15.77 3.03
N SER A 196 8.58 15.84 2.53
CA SER A 196 7.77 17.06 2.45
C SER A 196 6.73 17.13 3.56
N LYS A 197 6.19 18.35 3.81
CA LYS A 197 5.22 18.63 4.84
C LYS A 197 3.81 18.22 4.41
N GLU A 198 3.56 16.93 4.15
CA GLU A 198 2.20 16.42 3.89
C GLU A 198 1.99 15.08 4.58
N GLY A 199 1.04 14.97 5.51
CA GLY A 199 0.60 13.70 6.09
C GLY A 199 0.66 13.57 7.60
N VAL A 200 -0.19 12.73 8.10
CA VAL A 200 -0.39 12.27 9.48
C VAL A 200 0.29 10.93 9.59
N THR A 201 0.91 10.61 10.51
CA THR A 201 1.48 10.32 11.77
C THR A 201 2.03 8.94 11.99
N LEU A 202 2.69 8.51 12.92
CA LEU A 202 3.55 8.81 14.02
C LEU A 202 4.37 7.57 14.40
N VAL A 203 4.57 6.56 13.48
CA VAL A 203 5.65 5.59 13.63
C VAL A 203 6.87 6.13 12.91
N HIS A 204 7.93 6.46 13.67
CA HIS A 204 9.06 7.22 13.18
C HIS A 204 10.38 6.83 13.87
N LYS A 205 11.51 7.23 13.29
CA LYS A 205 12.85 7.16 13.89
C LYS A 205 13.43 8.56 14.13
N GLY A 206 12.61 9.50 14.54
CA GLY A 206 12.93 10.92 14.71
C GLY A 206 14.00 11.23 15.74
N ASN A 207 14.29 10.32 16.68
CA ASN A 207 15.42 10.45 17.59
C ASN A 207 16.78 10.36 16.88
N ILE A 208 16.84 9.78 15.68
CA ILE A 208 18.04 9.67 14.83
C ILE A 208 17.90 10.62 13.62
N MET A 209 16.83 10.48 12.86
CA MET A 209 16.54 11.26 11.64
C MET A 209 15.69 12.48 11.98
N LYS A 210 16.29 13.48 12.65
CA LYS A 210 15.56 14.60 13.27
C LYS A 210 14.81 15.49 12.28
N PHE A 211 15.40 15.73 11.11
CA PHE A 211 14.87 16.69 10.13
C PHE A 211 14.01 16.03 9.03
N THR A 212 13.82 14.74 9.09
CA THR A 212 12.92 13.97 8.22
C THR A 212 11.87 13.26 9.08
N GLU A 213 12.21 12.19 9.73
CA GLU A 213 11.29 11.41 10.58
C GLU A 213 10.81 12.17 11.82
N GLY A 214 11.68 13.00 12.42
CA GLY A 214 11.29 13.88 13.52
C GLY A 214 10.35 14.98 13.05
N ALA A 215 10.62 15.59 11.90
CA ALA A 215 9.73 16.57 11.30
C ALA A 215 8.37 15.96 10.94
N PHE A 216 8.34 14.75 10.37
CA PHE A 216 7.11 14.01 10.10
C PHE A 216 6.24 13.83 11.37
N MET A 217 6.84 13.48 12.51
CA MET A 217 6.14 13.40 13.78
C MET A 217 5.56 14.78 14.19
N GLU A 218 6.36 15.84 14.12
CA GLU A 218 5.94 17.20 14.48
C GLU A 218 4.77 17.68 13.63
N TRP A 219 4.84 17.46 12.32
CA TRP A 219 3.77 17.80 11.38
C TRP A 219 2.49 17.00 11.63
N GLY A 220 2.59 15.75 12.05
CA GLY A 220 1.43 14.97 12.45
C GLY A 220 0.67 15.59 13.62
N TYR A 221 1.38 16.08 14.62
CA TYR A 221 0.77 16.84 15.73
C TYR A 221 0.25 18.22 15.29
N GLU A 222 0.94 18.89 14.38
CA GLU A 222 0.49 20.17 13.79
C GLU A 222 -0.86 20.00 13.09
N VAL A 223 -0.96 19.02 12.19
CA VAL A 223 -2.22 18.67 11.49
C VAL A 223 -3.33 18.32 12.49
N ALA A 224 -3.02 17.55 13.53
CA ALA A 224 -4.00 17.22 14.57
C ALA A 224 -4.57 18.47 15.26
N ARG A 225 -3.71 19.44 15.57
CA ARG A 225 -4.13 20.71 16.18
C ARG A 225 -4.92 21.60 15.20
N GLU A 226 -4.38 21.79 13.99
CA GLU A 226 -4.93 22.76 13.04
C GLU A 226 -6.24 22.32 12.41
N HIS A 227 -6.35 21.03 12.05
CA HIS A 227 -7.52 20.52 11.33
C HIS A 227 -8.56 19.85 12.21
N PHE A 228 -8.16 19.35 13.39
CA PHE A 228 -9.06 18.61 14.27
C PHE A 228 -9.24 19.26 15.65
N GLY A 229 -8.54 20.36 15.93
CA GLY A 229 -8.61 21.04 17.22
C GLY A 229 -8.08 20.19 18.38
N ALA A 230 -7.14 19.28 18.10
CA ALA A 230 -6.57 18.41 19.12
C ALA A 230 -5.79 19.21 20.17
N THR A 231 -5.92 18.82 21.43
CA THR A 231 -5.24 19.44 22.57
C THR A 231 -4.30 18.44 23.25
N PRO A 232 -3.23 18.91 23.93
CA PRO A 232 -2.34 18.04 24.68
C PRO A 232 -3.10 17.17 25.68
N LEU A 233 -2.81 15.87 25.68
CA LEU A 233 -3.39 14.90 26.61
C LEU A 233 -2.52 14.87 27.88
N ASP A 234 -3.12 15.15 29.04
CA ASP A 234 -2.44 15.13 30.35
C ASP A 234 -1.17 15.97 30.43
N GLY A 235 -1.08 17.04 29.60
CA GLY A 235 0.11 17.91 29.53
C GLY A 235 1.33 17.28 28.87
N GLY A 236 1.19 16.07 28.32
CA GLY A 236 2.25 15.35 27.61
C GLY A 236 2.32 15.68 26.11
N PRO A 237 3.22 15.01 25.37
CA PRO A 237 3.36 15.23 23.93
C PRO A 237 2.16 14.72 23.14
N TRP A 238 1.44 13.72 23.64
CA TRP A 238 0.26 13.17 22.97
C TRP A 238 -0.89 14.17 22.97
N HIS A 239 -1.73 14.07 21.98
CA HIS A 239 -2.90 14.95 21.81
C HIS A 239 -4.19 14.14 21.71
N SER A 240 -5.31 14.76 22.01
CA SER A 240 -6.62 14.15 21.79
C SER A 240 -7.62 15.16 21.25
N PHE A 241 -8.62 14.65 20.52
CA PHE A 241 -9.78 15.41 20.07
C PHE A 241 -11.02 14.52 20.04
N LYS A 242 -12.18 15.13 20.05
CA LYS A 242 -13.46 14.42 19.93
C LYS A 242 -13.87 14.30 18.47
N ASN A 243 -14.01 13.08 17.97
CA ASN A 243 -14.44 12.84 16.59
C ASN A 243 -15.86 13.39 16.40
N PRO A 244 -16.09 14.36 15.49
CA PRO A 244 -17.39 15.02 15.34
C PRO A 244 -18.49 14.08 14.83
N ASN A 245 -18.14 13.00 14.12
CA ASN A 245 -19.10 12.07 13.55
C ASN A 245 -19.54 10.97 14.54
N THR A 246 -18.65 10.56 15.45
CA THR A 246 -18.89 9.42 16.34
C THR A 246 -19.00 9.80 17.81
N GLY A 247 -18.55 11.02 18.17
CA GLY A 247 -18.46 11.48 19.55
C GLY A 247 -17.38 10.80 20.40
N LYS A 248 -16.59 9.88 19.81
CA LYS A 248 -15.51 9.18 20.52
C LYS A 248 -14.27 10.07 20.64
N ASP A 249 -13.52 9.90 21.71
CA ASP A 249 -12.22 10.53 21.86
C ASP A 249 -11.18 9.78 21.01
N ILE A 250 -10.44 10.54 20.22
CA ILE A 250 -9.34 10.05 19.38
C ILE A 250 -8.03 10.54 19.99
N THR A 251 -7.14 9.61 20.28
CA THR A 251 -5.80 9.92 20.78
C THR A 251 -4.80 9.88 19.63
N ILE A 252 -4.07 10.98 19.47
CA ILE A 252 -2.91 11.07 18.59
C ILE A 252 -1.66 10.85 19.44
N LYS A 253 -0.89 9.82 19.11
CA LYS A 253 0.33 9.44 19.84
C LYS A 253 1.44 9.09 18.86
N ASP A 254 2.68 9.25 19.23
CA ASP A 254 3.84 8.81 18.47
C ASP A 254 4.51 7.61 19.12
N VAL A 255 5.29 6.89 18.33
CA VAL A 255 6.11 5.79 18.79
C VAL A 255 7.34 5.63 17.91
N ILE A 256 8.49 5.42 18.51
CA ILE A 256 9.73 5.12 17.79
C ILE A 256 9.62 3.75 17.13
N ALA A 257 10.04 3.62 15.88
CA ALA A 257 9.83 2.46 15.02
C ALA A 257 10.29 1.12 15.64
N ASP A 258 11.44 1.08 16.29
CA ASP A 258 11.93 -0.13 16.97
C ASP A 258 11.07 -0.53 18.18
N ALA A 259 10.56 0.44 18.94
CA ALA A 259 9.58 0.17 20.00
C ALA A 259 8.26 -0.32 19.42
N PHE A 260 7.80 0.26 18.32
CA PHE A 260 6.59 -0.17 17.62
C PHE A 260 6.67 -1.63 17.15
N LEU A 261 7.78 -2.01 16.49
CA LEU A 261 8.00 -3.39 16.05
C LEU A 261 7.95 -4.42 17.19
N GLN A 262 8.41 -4.04 18.41
CA GLN A 262 8.24 -4.87 19.59
C GLN A 262 6.78 -4.90 20.07
N GLN A 263 6.12 -3.75 20.06
CA GLN A 263 4.80 -3.58 20.67
C GLN A 263 3.68 -4.24 19.86
N ILE A 264 3.80 -4.33 18.54
CA ILE A 264 2.86 -5.08 17.72
C ILE A 264 2.81 -6.58 18.07
N LEU A 265 3.88 -7.12 18.69
CA LEU A 265 3.94 -8.52 19.14
C LEU A 265 3.45 -8.69 20.58
N THR A 266 3.63 -7.68 21.43
CA THR A 266 3.38 -7.78 22.88
C THR A 266 2.06 -7.16 23.32
N ARG A 267 1.58 -6.14 22.62
CA ARG A 267 0.34 -5.39 22.91
C ARG A 267 -0.30 -4.79 21.66
N PRO A 268 -0.65 -5.61 20.65
CA PRO A 268 -1.20 -5.11 19.39
C PRO A 268 -2.50 -4.32 19.56
N ALA A 269 -3.30 -4.62 20.57
CA ALA A 269 -4.57 -3.93 20.84
C ALA A 269 -4.42 -2.43 21.19
N ASP A 270 -3.19 -1.95 21.49
CA ASP A 270 -2.94 -0.53 21.75
C ASP A 270 -2.94 0.31 20.46
N TYR A 271 -2.99 -0.32 19.30
CA TYR A 271 -2.87 0.32 17.97
C TYR A 271 -4.07 0.01 17.10
N SER A 272 -4.54 1.01 16.37
CA SER A 272 -5.64 0.85 15.39
C SER A 272 -5.31 1.49 14.06
N VAL A 273 -4.89 2.75 14.04
CA VAL A 273 -4.46 3.46 12.83
C VAL A 273 -3.00 3.85 13.00
N VAL A 274 -2.20 3.46 12.04
CA VAL A 274 -0.78 3.75 11.98
C VAL A 274 -0.50 4.51 10.70
N ALA A 275 0.18 5.63 10.81
CA ALA A 275 0.71 6.26 9.62
C ALA A 275 2.22 6.41 9.77
N THR A 276 2.95 6.34 8.68
CA THR A 276 4.39 6.28 8.70
C THR A 276 4.98 6.60 7.33
N MET A 277 6.26 6.90 7.31
CA MET A 277 6.99 7.14 6.07
C MET A 277 7.13 5.86 5.24
N ASN A 278 7.53 6.03 3.99
CA ASN A 278 7.49 5.00 2.95
C ASN A 278 8.24 3.72 3.35
N LEU A 279 9.52 3.80 3.71
CA LEU A 279 10.32 2.62 4.09
C LEU A 279 9.79 1.94 5.36
N ASN A 280 9.52 2.72 6.39
CA ASN A 280 8.99 2.19 7.65
C ASN A 280 7.64 1.50 7.42
N GLY A 281 6.79 2.09 6.58
CA GLY A 281 5.48 1.54 6.24
C GLY A 281 5.56 0.22 5.49
N ASP A 282 6.58 0.06 4.63
CA ASP A 282 6.86 -1.20 3.95
C ASP A 282 7.19 -2.30 4.96
N TYR A 283 8.18 -2.08 5.81
CA TYR A 283 8.59 -3.05 6.81
C TYR A 283 7.49 -3.38 7.83
N VAL A 284 6.79 -2.36 8.31
CA VAL A 284 5.75 -2.50 9.33
C VAL A 284 4.55 -3.27 8.81
N SER A 285 4.09 -2.99 7.59
CA SER A 285 2.94 -3.70 7.03
C SER A 285 3.24 -5.18 6.79
N ASP A 286 4.44 -5.52 6.34
CA ASP A 286 4.84 -6.91 6.12
C ASP A 286 5.06 -7.66 7.46
N ALA A 287 5.63 -6.99 8.46
CA ALA A 287 5.75 -7.56 9.81
C ALA A 287 4.37 -7.86 10.44
N LEU A 288 3.42 -6.94 10.27
CA LEU A 288 2.05 -7.14 10.74
C LEU A 288 1.31 -8.22 9.92
N ALA A 289 1.51 -8.27 8.60
CA ALA A 289 0.96 -9.35 7.78
C ALA A 289 1.44 -10.72 8.25
N ALA A 290 2.72 -10.85 8.63
CA ALA A 290 3.24 -12.09 9.22
C ALA A 290 2.53 -12.46 10.54
N CYS A 291 2.15 -11.47 11.36
CA CYS A 291 1.40 -11.72 12.61
C CYS A 291 -0.01 -12.28 12.37
N VAL A 292 -0.61 -12.07 11.22
CA VAL A 292 -1.99 -12.50 10.92
C VAL A 292 -2.09 -13.65 9.91
N GLY A 293 -0.95 -14.24 9.53
CA GLY A 293 -0.93 -15.44 8.67
C GLY A 293 -0.10 -15.28 7.38
N GLY A 294 0.44 -14.11 7.10
CA GLY A 294 1.36 -13.86 6.01
C GLY A 294 0.84 -12.90 4.93
N ILE A 295 1.75 -12.55 4.02
CA ILE A 295 1.46 -11.57 2.95
C ILE A 295 0.45 -12.09 1.91
N GLY A 296 0.20 -13.39 1.83
CA GLY A 296 -0.81 -13.97 0.93
C GLY A 296 -2.26 -13.55 1.20
N ILE A 297 -2.52 -12.92 2.36
CA ILE A 297 -3.82 -12.34 2.72
C ILE A 297 -3.73 -10.86 3.10
N ALA A 298 -2.62 -10.19 2.78
CA ALA A 298 -2.44 -8.78 3.05
C ALA A 298 -2.85 -7.95 1.83
N PRO A 299 -3.94 -7.17 1.89
CA PRO A 299 -4.35 -6.32 0.79
C PRO A 299 -3.64 -4.97 0.80
N GLY A 300 -3.68 -4.28 -0.33
CA GLY A 300 -3.15 -2.93 -0.45
C GLY A 300 -3.90 -2.07 -1.46
N ALA A 301 -3.82 -0.77 -1.25
CA ALA A 301 -4.29 0.25 -2.18
C ALA A 301 -3.29 1.41 -2.24
N ASN A 302 -3.17 2.03 -3.40
CA ASN A 302 -2.40 3.24 -3.60
C ASN A 302 -3.36 4.30 -4.14
N ILE A 303 -3.50 5.42 -3.44
CA ILE A 303 -4.61 6.36 -3.67
C ILE A 303 -4.09 7.79 -3.75
N ASN A 304 -4.60 8.52 -4.73
CA ASN A 304 -4.58 9.98 -4.76
C ASN A 304 -6.02 10.47 -4.53
N TYR A 305 -6.27 11.04 -3.36
CA TYR A 305 -7.62 11.50 -2.99
C TYR A 305 -8.04 12.78 -3.72
N ASP A 306 -7.09 13.56 -4.27
CA ASP A 306 -7.38 14.81 -4.97
C ASP A 306 -7.83 14.56 -6.40
N THR A 307 -7.20 13.59 -7.09
CA THR A 307 -7.58 13.18 -8.45
C THR A 307 -8.61 12.07 -8.48
N GLY A 308 -8.78 11.34 -7.39
CA GLY A 308 -9.63 10.16 -7.29
C GLY A 308 -9.00 8.89 -7.87
N THR A 309 -7.75 8.95 -8.32
CA THR A 309 -7.04 7.80 -8.89
C THR A 309 -6.64 6.83 -7.78
N ALA A 310 -7.04 5.57 -7.92
CA ALA A 310 -6.77 4.52 -6.96
C ALA A 310 -6.41 3.20 -7.65
N ILE A 311 -5.30 2.59 -7.25
CA ILE A 311 -4.87 1.27 -7.71
C ILE A 311 -4.82 0.33 -6.52
N PHE A 312 -5.65 -0.70 -6.55
CA PHE A 312 -5.66 -1.79 -5.57
C PHE A 312 -4.72 -2.88 -6.01
N GLU A 313 -3.96 -3.47 -5.07
CA GLU A 313 -2.91 -4.41 -5.45
C GLU A 313 -2.68 -5.50 -4.41
N ALA A 314 -2.27 -6.70 -4.87
CA ALA A 314 -1.65 -7.67 -4.01
C ALA A 314 -0.30 -7.12 -3.50
N THR A 315 -0.01 -7.27 -2.20
CA THR A 315 1.20 -6.70 -1.58
C THR A 315 2.44 -7.59 -1.74
N HIS A 316 2.25 -8.86 -2.12
CA HIS A 316 3.35 -9.81 -2.32
C HIS A 316 4.00 -9.69 -3.71
N GLY A 317 5.19 -10.28 -3.87
CA GLY A 317 5.92 -10.34 -5.13
C GLY A 317 5.39 -11.39 -6.12
N THR A 318 6.04 -11.49 -7.26
CA THR A 318 5.64 -12.33 -8.40
C THR A 318 5.85 -13.83 -8.19
N ALA A 319 6.75 -14.25 -7.31
CA ALA A 319 7.07 -15.63 -6.99
C ALA A 319 7.10 -16.58 -8.22
N PRO A 320 7.93 -16.32 -9.24
CA PRO A 320 7.82 -16.93 -10.57
C PRO A 320 7.96 -18.46 -10.56
N LYS A 321 8.64 -19.02 -9.55
CA LYS A 321 8.77 -20.49 -9.40
C LYS A 321 7.45 -21.21 -9.08
N TYR A 322 6.39 -20.47 -8.72
CA TYR A 322 5.07 -21.01 -8.42
C TYR A 322 4.03 -20.63 -9.49
N ALA A 323 4.43 -19.90 -10.53
CA ALA A 323 3.54 -19.49 -11.60
C ALA A 323 2.95 -20.72 -12.33
N ASP A 324 1.70 -20.59 -12.77
CA ASP A 324 0.93 -21.60 -13.52
C ASP A 324 0.78 -22.96 -12.78
N GLN A 325 0.75 -22.90 -11.44
CA GLN A 325 0.59 -24.12 -10.62
C GLN A 325 -0.71 -24.13 -9.78
N ASP A 326 -1.50 -23.08 -9.83
CA ASP A 326 -2.73 -22.91 -9.03
C ASP A 326 -2.51 -23.15 -7.52
N LYS A 327 -1.35 -22.77 -6.99
CA LYS A 327 -0.94 -23.04 -5.59
C LYS A 327 -0.94 -21.82 -4.71
N VAL A 328 -0.72 -20.64 -5.30
CA VAL A 328 -0.55 -19.40 -4.53
C VAL A 328 -1.90 -18.93 -4.00
N ASN A 329 -1.89 -18.47 -2.76
CA ASN A 329 -3.07 -17.93 -2.11
C ASN A 329 -3.52 -16.63 -2.81
N PRO A 330 -4.73 -16.57 -3.39
CA PRO A 330 -5.24 -15.37 -4.04
C PRO A 330 -5.81 -14.35 -3.06
N GLY A 331 -5.79 -14.64 -1.76
CA GLY A 331 -6.44 -13.85 -0.71
C GLY A 331 -6.02 -12.39 -0.68
N SER A 332 -4.73 -12.09 -0.92
CA SER A 332 -4.24 -10.72 -0.99
C SER A 332 -4.94 -9.92 -2.10
N LEU A 333 -5.05 -10.46 -3.32
CA LEU A 333 -5.72 -9.78 -4.42
C LEU A 333 -7.24 -9.73 -4.22
N ILE A 334 -7.85 -10.80 -3.70
CA ILE A 334 -9.29 -10.85 -3.38
C ILE A 334 -9.65 -9.77 -2.34
N LEU A 335 -8.86 -9.64 -1.28
CA LEU A 335 -9.09 -8.61 -0.26
C LEU A 335 -8.77 -7.19 -0.78
N SER A 336 -7.83 -7.04 -1.70
CA SER A 336 -7.62 -5.76 -2.39
C SER A 336 -8.83 -5.37 -3.24
N GLY A 337 -9.49 -6.32 -3.89
CA GLY A 337 -10.78 -6.09 -4.57
C GLY A 337 -11.92 -5.78 -3.60
N GLU A 338 -11.92 -6.37 -2.41
CA GLU A 338 -12.85 -5.99 -1.34
C GLU A 338 -12.69 -4.52 -0.95
N MET A 339 -11.44 -4.06 -0.75
CA MET A 339 -11.16 -2.64 -0.51
C MET A 339 -11.60 -1.76 -1.68
N MET A 340 -11.36 -2.21 -2.92
CA MET A 340 -11.83 -1.50 -4.13
C MET A 340 -13.34 -1.32 -4.11
N PHE A 341 -14.11 -2.34 -3.80
CA PHE A 341 -15.56 -2.24 -3.73
C PHE A 341 -16.03 -1.29 -2.62
N ARG A 342 -15.38 -1.28 -1.45
CA ARG A 342 -15.69 -0.29 -0.41
C ARG A 342 -15.37 1.13 -0.88
N HIS A 343 -14.26 1.32 -1.54
CA HIS A 343 -13.86 2.61 -2.10
C HIS A 343 -14.88 3.11 -3.16
N MET A 344 -15.44 2.20 -3.94
CA MET A 344 -16.52 2.48 -4.90
C MET A 344 -17.91 2.63 -4.25
N GLY A 345 -18.06 2.40 -2.96
CA GLY A 345 -19.36 2.40 -2.27
C GLY A 345 -20.21 1.14 -2.54
N TRP A 346 -19.59 0.06 -3.02
CA TRP A 346 -20.24 -1.22 -3.27
C TRP A 346 -20.12 -2.17 -2.08
N ASN A 347 -20.58 -1.71 -0.93
CA ASN A 347 -20.37 -2.36 0.37
C ASN A 347 -20.99 -3.76 0.46
N ASP A 348 -22.15 -4.00 -0.16
CA ASP A 348 -22.80 -5.32 -0.12
C ASP A 348 -21.95 -6.39 -0.83
N ALA A 349 -21.29 -6.04 -1.95
CA ALA A 349 -20.37 -6.93 -2.62
C ALA A 349 -19.10 -7.18 -1.79
N ALA A 350 -18.55 -6.13 -1.16
CA ALA A 350 -17.41 -6.24 -0.26
C ALA A 350 -17.70 -7.17 0.94
N ASP A 351 -18.88 -7.03 1.56
CA ASP A 351 -19.30 -7.86 2.68
C ASP A 351 -19.46 -9.35 2.27
N LEU A 352 -19.91 -9.61 1.06
CA LEU A 352 -19.98 -10.97 0.52
C LEU A 352 -18.60 -11.58 0.31
N ILE A 353 -17.60 -10.80 -0.12
CA ILE A 353 -16.22 -11.28 -0.24
C ILE A 353 -15.69 -11.69 1.14
N ILE A 354 -15.84 -10.85 2.15
CA ILE A 354 -15.43 -11.17 3.53
C ILE A 354 -16.12 -12.43 4.05
N LYS A 355 -17.43 -12.55 3.81
CA LYS A 355 -18.18 -13.74 4.19
C LYS A 355 -17.67 -14.99 3.46
N GLY A 356 -17.30 -14.84 2.18
CA GLY A 356 -16.73 -15.93 1.38
C GLY A 356 -15.38 -16.40 1.89
N ILE A 357 -14.47 -15.48 2.21
CA ILE A 357 -13.15 -15.76 2.79
C ILE A 357 -13.32 -16.50 4.14
N ASN A 358 -14.12 -15.94 5.05
CA ASN A 358 -14.39 -16.58 6.34
C ASN A 358 -14.99 -18.00 6.17
N GLY A 359 -15.89 -18.17 5.22
CA GLY A 359 -16.49 -19.47 4.92
C GLY A 359 -15.48 -20.48 4.37
N ALA A 360 -14.59 -20.07 3.47
CA ALA A 360 -13.55 -20.93 2.92
C ALA A 360 -12.56 -21.39 4.01
N ILE A 361 -12.08 -20.45 4.83
CA ILE A 361 -11.18 -20.73 5.94
C ILE A 361 -11.85 -21.66 6.97
N GLY A 362 -13.07 -21.35 7.40
CA GLY A 362 -13.82 -22.14 8.37
C GLY A 362 -14.12 -23.56 7.89
N ASN A 363 -14.32 -23.76 6.58
CA ASN A 363 -14.50 -25.07 5.97
C ASN A 363 -13.17 -25.77 5.61
N LYS A 364 -12.02 -25.17 5.96
CA LYS A 364 -10.68 -25.67 5.60
C LYS A 364 -10.47 -25.87 4.09
N THR A 365 -11.17 -25.10 3.28
CA THR A 365 -10.95 -25.02 1.83
C THR A 365 -9.93 -23.92 1.58
N VAL A 366 -8.66 -24.24 1.81
CA VAL A 366 -7.55 -23.28 1.87
C VAL A 366 -6.40 -23.73 0.99
N THR A 367 -5.51 -22.79 0.69
CA THR A 367 -4.27 -23.03 -0.02
C THR A 367 -3.20 -23.61 0.93
N TYR A 368 -2.15 -24.19 0.37
CA TYR A 368 -1.14 -24.95 1.11
C TYR A 368 -0.40 -24.15 2.20
N ASP A 369 -0.32 -22.85 2.06
CA ASP A 369 0.29 -21.94 3.05
C ASP A 369 -0.46 -21.95 4.38
N PHE A 370 -1.78 -22.08 4.36
CA PHE A 370 -2.60 -22.20 5.55
C PHE A 370 -2.69 -23.67 6.08
N GLU A 371 -2.44 -24.65 5.22
CA GLU A 371 -2.45 -26.05 5.63
C GLU A 371 -1.16 -26.48 6.36
N ARG A 372 -0.03 -25.80 6.06
CA ARG A 372 1.30 -26.17 6.60
C ARG A 372 1.57 -25.78 8.03
N GLN A 373 0.75 -24.97 8.65
CA GLN A 373 1.03 -24.38 9.97
C GLN A 373 0.16 -25.05 11.09
#